data_99ac1323dd93a451656d18613191a3a0
#
_entry.id   99ac1323dd93a451656d18613191a3a0
#
_cell.length_a   1.000
_cell.length_b   1.000
_cell.length_c   1.000
_cell.angle_alpha   90.00
_cell.angle_beta   90.00
_cell.angle_gamma   90.00
#
_symmetry.space_group_name_H-M   'P 1'
#
loop_
_entity.id
_entity.type
_entity.pdbx_description
1 polymer ?
#
loop_
_entity_poly.entity_id
_entity_poly.type
_entity_poly.pdbx_seq_one_letter_code
_entity_poly.pdbx_strand_id
1 'polypeptide(L)'
;SEMCIRDRFIFGGVIMKIAVIDDEQRYMDILARVCNGYFTIRSEQGSVDCFLNGQDFLNKCSENLYDAAFIDIYMSPINGIELAEELRKINKDIVIVFVTTSSDFMMQAFSVHAFHYIIKPYMPEQIYKVLDEAAFYIKDKAKFIRIVCDRKSVMISVKEIMSIESDAHYLNISVVSGMTYRTRMTMNEFLKLTDNDERFIPVNRGVVLNADYIERIDGALCIMGNGTRFSIKVREKSIIEKRVRDHMFKKLRENQWI
;
A
#
# COMPACT_ATOMS: atom_id res chain seq x y z
N SER A 1 7.78 -8.53 -22.43
CA SER A 1 6.47 -8.92 -21.90
C SER A 1 6.34 -8.33 -20.50
N GLU A 2 5.45 -7.37 -20.34
CA GLU A 2 5.09 -6.77 -19.06
C GLU A 2 4.63 -7.88 -18.11
N MET A 3 5.45 -8.22 -17.14
CA MET A 3 5.03 -9.02 -16.01
C MET A 3 4.16 -8.11 -15.13
N CYS A 4 2.86 -8.16 -15.40
CA CYS A 4 1.83 -7.36 -14.76
C CYS A 4 1.82 -7.67 -13.26
N ILE A 5 1.46 -6.70 -12.41
CA ILE A 5 1.15 -6.88 -10.98
C ILE A 5 0.31 -8.15 -10.73
N ARG A 6 -0.46 -8.60 -11.71
CA ARG A 6 -1.25 -9.84 -11.72
C ARG A 6 -0.46 -11.14 -11.53
N ASP A 7 0.81 -11.20 -11.95
CA ASP A 7 1.60 -12.44 -11.94
C ASP A 7 2.32 -12.68 -10.60
N ARG A 8 2.28 -11.70 -9.67
CA ARG A 8 2.87 -11.80 -8.34
C ARG A 8 2.01 -12.56 -7.31
N PHE A 9 0.78 -12.95 -7.68
CA PHE A 9 -0.16 -13.67 -6.82
C PHE A 9 -0.31 -15.13 -7.22
N ILE A 10 0.77 -15.89 -7.21
CA ILE A 10 0.73 -17.35 -7.43
C ILE A 10 0.78 -18.01 -6.05
N PHE A 11 -0.29 -18.74 -5.70
CA PHE A 11 -0.40 -19.57 -4.50
C PHE A 11 -0.30 -18.86 -3.13
N GLY A 12 -1.10 -17.80 -2.90
CA GLY A 12 -1.43 -17.36 -1.53
C GLY A 12 -0.43 -16.45 -0.81
N GLY A 13 0.65 -15.98 -1.47
CA GLY A 13 1.62 -15.04 -0.91
C GLY A 13 1.96 -13.88 -1.83
N VAL A 14 2.23 -12.70 -1.26
CA VAL A 14 2.83 -11.57 -2.00
C VAL A 14 4.33 -11.80 -2.06
N ILE A 15 4.91 -11.88 -3.27
CA ILE A 15 6.36 -11.91 -3.46
C ILE A 15 6.88 -10.49 -3.38
N MET A 16 7.59 -10.14 -2.30
CA MET A 16 8.17 -8.81 -2.12
C MET A 16 9.50 -8.69 -2.89
N LYS A 17 9.60 -7.68 -3.75
CA LYS A 17 10.81 -7.39 -4.50
C LYS A 17 11.50 -6.15 -3.95
N ILE A 18 12.72 -6.33 -3.43
CA ILE A 18 13.51 -5.30 -2.77
C ILE A 18 14.68 -4.90 -3.67
N ALA A 19 14.92 -3.59 -3.81
CA ALA A 19 16.17 -3.06 -4.35
C ALA A 19 17.06 -2.58 -3.19
N VAL A 20 18.35 -2.88 -3.26
CA VAL A 20 19.38 -2.33 -2.37
C VAL A 20 20.35 -1.52 -3.23
N ILE A 21 20.47 -0.24 -2.94
CA ILE A 21 21.28 0.72 -3.70
C ILE A 21 22.32 1.37 -2.78
N ASP A 22 23.59 1.09 -3.01
CA ASP A 22 24.71 1.58 -2.19
C ASP A 22 25.99 1.49 -3.05
N ASP A 23 26.75 2.55 -3.17
CA ASP A 23 27.95 2.56 -4.01
C ASP A 23 29.15 1.83 -3.36
N GLU A 24 29.06 1.54 -2.07
CA GLU A 24 30.00 0.70 -1.36
C GLU A 24 29.54 -0.78 -1.36
N GLN A 25 30.18 -1.62 -2.18
CA GLN A 25 29.91 -3.05 -2.32
C GLN A 25 29.73 -3.76 -0.97
N ARG A 26 30.57 -3.42 0.01
CA ARG A 26 30.54 -4.04 1.34
C ARG A 26 29.21 -3.80 2.07
N TYR A 27 28.72 -2.56 2.09
CA TYR A 27 27.45 -2.22 2.76
C TYR A 27 26.28 -2.79 2.02
N MET A 28 26.30 -2.74 0.69
CA MET A 28 25.30 -3.37 -0.18
C MET A 28 25.18 -4.87 0.12
N ASP A 29 26.29 -5.62 0.17
CA ASP A 29 26.30 -7.06 0.44
C ASP A 29 25.80 -7.40 1.86
N ILE A 30 26.14 -6.57 2.86
CA ILE A 30 25.64 -6.76 4.22
C ILE A 30 24.13 -6.58 4.25
N LEU A 31 23.62 -5.50 3.69
CA LEU A 31 22.19 -5.19 3.69
C LEU A 31 21.39 -6.23 2.90
N ALA A 32 21.88 -6.63 1.73
CA ALA A 32 21.26 -7.68 0.91
C ALA A 32 21.17 -9.01 1.67
N ARG A 33 22.22 -9.40 2.42
CA ARG A 33 22.19 -10.60 3.26
C ARG A 33 21.16 -10.50 4.37
N VAL A 34 21.05 -9.34 5.03
CA VAL A 34 20.03 -9.09 6.05
C VAL A 34 18.63 -9.21 5.45
N CYS A 35 18.36 -8.57 4.31
CA CYS A 35 17.06 -8.66 3.63
C CYS A 35 16.71 -10.10 3.19
N ASN A 36 17.67 -10.85 2.65
CA ASN A 36 17.45 -12.26 2.31
C ASN A 36 17.23 -13.13 3.56
N GLY A 37 17.93 -12.84 4.66
CA GLY A 37 17.73 -13.51 5.95
C GLY A 37 16.31 -13.28 6.50
N TYR A 38 15.75 -12.09 6.31
CA TYR A 38 14.37 -11.79 6.66
C TYR A 38 13.37 -12.73 5.99
N PHE A 39 13.46 -12.93 4.68
CA PHE A 39 12.57 -13.83 3.95
C PHE A 39 12.62 -15.26 4.48
N THR A 40 13.82 -15.75 4.82
CA THR A 40 14.02 -17.08 5.39
C THR A 40 13.39 -17.20 6.78
N ILE A 41 13.65 -16.23 7.66
CA ILE A 41 13.19 -16.25 9.05
C ILE A 41 11.68 -16.07 9.15
N ARG A 42 11.08 -15.23 8.33
CA ARG A 42 9.64 -14.95 8.31
C ARG A 42 8.83 -15.92 7.45
N SER A 43 9.48 -16.87 6.76
CA SER A 43 8.83 -17.73 5.76
C SER A 43 8.06 -16.95 4.70
N GLU A 44 8.55 -15.74 4.38
CA GLU A 44 8.00 -14.87 3.34
C GLU A 44 8.69 -15.16 2.01
N GLN A 45 8.01 -14.87 0.90
CA GLN A 45 8.62 -14.97 -0.43
C GLN A 45 9.10 -13.58 -0.88
N GLY A 46 10.33 -13.52 -1.37
CA GLY A 46 10.88 -12.27 -1.86
C GLY A 46 12.20 -12.45 -2.60
N SER A 47 12.64 -11.37 -3.22
CA SER A 47 13.94 -11.28 -3.89
C SER A 47 14.60 -9.94 -3.62
N VAL A 48 15.92 -9.92 -3.63
CA VAL A 48 16.74 -8.73 -3.44
C VAL A 48 17.62 -8.55 -4.67
N ASP A 49 17.48 -7.40 -5.35
CA ASP A 49 18.36 -6.97 -6.41
C ASP A 49 19.28 -5.85 -5.87
N CYS A 50 20.55 -5.88 -6.27
CA CYS A 50 21.58 -4.97 -5.78
C CYS A 50 22.07 -4.03 -6.90
N PHE A 51 22.33 -2.77 -6.56
CA PHE A 51 22.79 -1.73 -7.49
C PHE A 51 23.89 -0.90 -6.84
N LEU A 52 25.01 -0.72 -7.54
CA LEU A 52 26.13 0.10 -7.10
C LEU A 52 25.95 1.60 -7.40
N ASN A 53 24.88 1.97 -8.11
CA ASN A 53 24.56 3.37 -8.36
C ASN A 53 23.07 3.54 -8.65
N GLY A 54 22.60 4.78 -8.44
CA GLY A 54 21.18 5.10 -8.62
C GLY A 54 20.72 5.08 -10.07
N GLN A 55 21.60 5.36 -11.05
CA GLN A 55 21.23 5.41 -12.47
C GLN A 55 20.90 4.02 -13.01
N ASP A 56 21.70 3.00 -12.65
CA ASP A 56 21.43 1.61 -13.05
C ASP A 56 20.12 1.10 -12.46
N PHE A 57 19.82 1.50 -11.22
CA PHE A 57 18.54 1.19 -10.60
C PHE A 57 17.37 1.86 -11.34
N LEU A 58 17.45 3.16 -11.65
CA LEU A 58 16.38 3.87 -12.38
C LEU A 58 16.11 3.24 -13.75
N ASN A 59 17.16 2.89 -14.48
CA ASN A 59 17.05 2.24 -15.78
C ASN A 59 16.29 0.91 -15.66
N LYS A 60 16.56 0.14 -14.62
CA LYS A 60 15.94 -1.17 -14.39
C LYS A 60 14.55 -1.03 -13.74
N CYS A 61 14.33 0.03 -12.95
CA CYS A 61 13.05 0.29 -12.31
C CYS A 61 11.92 0.57 -13.31
N SER A 62 12.23 1.14 -14.47
CA SER A 62 11.25 1.33 -15.57
C SER A 62 10.76 -0.01 -16.17
N GLU A 63 11.55 -1.07 -16.05
CA GLU A 63 11.25 -2.41 -16.57
C GLU A 63 10.69 -3.35 -15.50
N ASN A 64 11.02 -3.11 -14.22
CA ASN A 64 10.68 -3.98 -13.10
C ASN A 64 10.05 -3.20 -11.96
N LEU A 65 8.91 -3.66 -11.46
CA LEU A 65 8.26 -3.06 -10.29
C LEU A 65 8.90 -3.61 -9.02
N TYR A 66 9.58 -2.73 -8.27
CA TYR A 66 10.04 -2.98 -6.90
C TYR A 66 8.99 -2.52 -5.89
N ASP A 67 8.88 -3.25 -4.79
CA ASP A 67 7.97 -2.93 -3.70
C ASP A 67 8.66 -2.04 -2.65
N ALA A 68 9.97 -2.24 -2.45
CA ALA A 68 10.79 -1.45 -1.54
C ALA A 68 12.17 -1.15 -2.14
N ALA A 69 12.72 0.01 -1.81
CA ALA A 69 14.08 0.42 -2.14
C ALA A 69 14.80 0.88 -0.87
N PHE A 70 15.90 0.23 -0.55
CA PHE A 70 16.84 0.64 0.48
C PHE A 70 17.99 1.41 -0.18
N ILE A 71 18.14 2.68 0.14
CA ILE A 71 18.96 3.62 -0.61
C ILE A 71 19.99 4.26 0.33
N ASP A 72 21.28 4.17 0.01
CA ASP A 72 22.25 5.07 0.63
C ASP A 72 22.10 6.49 0.06
N ILE A 73 22.33 7.49 0.89
CA ILE A 73 22.27 8.89 0.47
C ILE A 73 23.58 9.35 -0.17
N TYR A 74 24.70 8.91 0.39
CA TYR A 74 26.01 9.32 -0.08
C TYR A 74 26.49 8.45 -1.24
N MET A 75 26.00 8.72 -2.42
CA MET A 75 26.34 8.02 -3.67
C MET A 75 26.65 9.01 -4.80
N SER A 76 27.35 8.53 -5.84
CA SER A 76 27.66 9.27 -7.05
C SER A 76 27.26 8.42 -8.29
N PRO A 77 26.80 8.99 -9.42
CA PRO A 77 26.72 10.43 -9.77
C PRO A 77 25.48 11.16 -9.22
N ILE A 78 24.41 10.43 -8.83
CA ILE A 78 23.23 11.00 -8.18
C ILE A 78 23.20 10.55 -6.73
N ASN A 79 22.86 11.48 -5.82
CA ASN A 79 22.72 11.12 -4.42
C ASN A 79 21.38 10.42 -4.15
N GLY A 80 21.23 9.80 -2.97
CA GLY A 80 20.05 9.02 -2.63
C GLY A 80 18.75 9.84 -2.57
N ILE A 81 18.81 11.13 -2.22
CA ILE A 81 17.63 12.00 -2.21
C ILE A 81 17.17 12.30 -3.63
N GLU A 82 18.10 12.70 -4.52
CA GLU A 82 17.80 12.90 -5.95
C GLU A 82 17.23 11.64 -6.59
N LEU A 83 17.82 10.48 -6.28
CA LEU A 83 17.30 9.18 -6.71
C LEU A 83 15.85 8.96 -6.24
N ALA A 84 15.55 9.25 -4.99
CA ALA A 84 14.22 9.09 -4.42
C ALA A 84 13.20 10.04 -5.07
N GLU A 85 13.59 11.28 -5.41
CA GLU A 85 12.73 12.23 -6.15
C GLU A 85 12.37 11.70 -7.53
N GLU A 86 13.35 11.18 -8.29
CA GLU A 86 13.10 10.58 -9.60
C GLU A 86 12.22 9.33 -9.48
N LEU A 87 12.49 8.50 -8.48
CA LEU A 87 11.71 7.29 -8.21
C LEU A 87 10.24 7.61 -7.89
N ARG A 88 9.96 8.70 -7.14
CA ARG A 88 8.59 9.15 -6.86
C ARG A 88 7.82 9.60 -8.11
N LYS A 89 8.50 10.07 -9.16
CA LYS A 89 7.86 10.39 -10.45
C LYS A 89 7.42 9.12 -11.18
N ILE A 90 8.19 8.04 -11.04
CA ILE A 90 7.93 6.75 -11.70
C ILE A 90 6.92 5.92 -10.88
N ASN A 91 7.15 5.81 -9.58
CA ASN A 91 6.34 5.00 -8.66
C ASN A 91 6.10 5.74 -7.33
N LYS A 92 4.87 6.24 -7.16
CA LYS A 92 4.47 6.96 -5.94
C LYS A 92 4.35 6.05 -4.71
N ASP A 93 4.21 4.75 -4.93
CA ASP A 93 3.82 3.78 -3.91
C ASP A 93 4.96 2.91 -3.40
N ILE A 94 6.14 2.97 -4.00
CA ILE A 94 7.31 2.22 -3.56
C ILE A 94 7.72 2.65 -2.15
N VAL A 95 7.98 1.67 -1.29
CA VAL A 95 8.54 1.92 0.05
C VAL A 95 10.00 2.36 -0.08
N ILE A 96 10.32 3.58 0.32
CA ILE A 96 11.69 4.11 0.31
C ILE A 96 12.24 4.11 1.72
N VAL A 97 13.37 3.44 1.93
CA VAL A 97 14.09 3.40 3.20
C VAL A 97 15.52 3.92 2.97
N PHE A 98 15.87 5.01 3.62
CA PHE A 98 17.25 5.47 3.59
C PHE A 98 18.10 4.72 4.60
N VAL A 99 19.30 4.28 4.18
CA VAL A 99 20.27 3.58 5.03
C VAL A 99 21.64 4.24 4.83
N THR A 100 22.00 5.17 5.70
CA THR A 100 23.13 6.09 5.47
C THR A 100 23.96 6.34 6.73
N THR A 101 25.13 6.96 6.59
CA THR A 101 26.06 7.25 7.69
C THR A 101 25.76 8.54 8.47
N SER A 102 24.91 9.43 7.95
CA SER A 102 24.57 10.72 8.58
C SER A 102 23.08 10.91 8.77
N SER A 103 22.72 11.77 9.72
CA SER A 103 21.35 12.26 9.96
C SER A 103 21.02 13.57 9.23
N ASP A 104 21.96 14.17 8.49
CA ASP A 104 21.84 15.52 7.94
C ASP A 104 20.73 15.67 6.90
N PHE A 105 20.36 14.58 6.25
CA PHE A 105 19.33 14.54 5.21
C PHE A 105 17.94 14.12 5.71
N MET A 106 17.75 14.02 7.03
CA MET A 106 16.49 13.54 7.60
C MET A 106 15.29 14.42 7.20
N MET A 107 15.48 15.75 7.13
CA MET A 107 14.46 16.68 6.68
C MET A 107 14.11 16.52 5.19
N GLN A 108 15.11 16.31 4.33
CA GLN A 108 14.90 16.05 2.91
C GLN A 108 14.21 14.68 2.67
N ALA A 109 14.52 13.69 3.50
CA ALA A 109 13.87 12.40 3.45
C ALA A 109 12.34 12.51 3.67
N PHE A 110 11.88 13.43 4.53
CA PHE A 110 10.45 13.72 4.69
C PHE A 110 9.81 14.27 3.40
N SER A 111 10.51 15.12 2.65
CA SER A 111 9.95 15.73 1.42
C SER A 111 9.71 14.70 0.32
N VAL A 112 10.47 13.61 0.30
CA VAL A 112 10.29 12.49 -0.65
C VAL A 112 9.43 11.37 -0.10
N HIS A 113 8.76 11.60 1.05
CA HIS A 113 7.93 10.61 1.72
C HIS A 113 8.69 9.29 1.94
N ALA A 114 9.88 9.37 2.56
CA ALA A 114 10.60 8.19 2.98
C ALA A 114 9.82 7.42 4.04
N PHE A 115 9.77 6.11 3.91
CA PHE A 115 9.09 5.22 4.84
C PHE A 115 9.87 5.08 6.15
N HIS A 116 11.22 4.97 6.04
CA HIS A 116 12.12 4.92 7.18
C HIS A 116 13.48 5.55 6.87
N TYR A 117 14.19 5.93 7.94
CA TYR A 117 15.55 6.45 7.89
C TYR A 117 16.41 5.69 8.91
N ILE A 118 17.44 4.99 8.44
CA ILE A 118 18.29 4.12 9.27
C ILE A 118 19.73 4.66 9.18
N ILE A 119 20.35 4.84 10.33
CA ILE A 119 21.75 5.29 10.41
C ILE A 119 22.68 4.08 10.54
N LYS A 120 23.70 4.00 9.69
CA LYS A 120 24.79 3.03 9.79
C LYS A 120 25.71 3.39 10.98
N PRO A 121 26.19 2.42 11.81
CA PRO A 121 25.87 0.99 11.74
C PRO A 121 24.50 0.66 12.33
N TYR A 122 23.85 -0.34 11.81
CA TYR A 122 22.55 -0.83 12.26
C TYR A 122 22.60 -2.31 12.67
N MET A 123 21.64 -2.73 13.50
CA MET A 123 21.44 -4.14 13.84
C MET A 123 20.43 -4.77 12.86
N PRO A 124 20.55 -6.07 12.52
CA PRO A 124 19.61 -6.75 11.63
C PRO A 124 18.15 -6.61 12.03
N GLU A 125 17.86 -6.58 13.32
CA GLU A 125 16.52 -6.45 13.90
C GLU A 125 15.83 -5.13 13.51
N GLN A 126 16.61 -4.06 13.31
CA GLN A 126 16.08 -2.77 12.85
C GLN A 126 15.58 -2.89 11.40
N ILE A 127 16.33 -3.57 10.53
CA ILE A 127 15.91 -3.86 9.15
C ILE A 127 14.70 -4.78 9.14
N TYR A 128 14.68 -5.83 9.98
CA TYR A 128 13.54 -6.76 10.08
C TYR A 128 12.26 -6.04 10.49
N LYS A 129 12.34 -5.14 11.47
CA LYS A 129 11.19 -4.32 11.89
C LYS A 129 10.64 -3.50 10.74
N VAL A 130 11.50 -2.80 10.01
CA VAL A 130 11.12 -1.99 8.84
C VAL A 130 10.52 -2.87 7.74
N LEU A 131 11.07 -4.05 7.50
CA LEU A 131 10.53 -5.00 6.53
C LEU A 131 9.18 -5.60 6.97
N ASP A 132 8.96 -5.87 8.26
CA ASP A 132 7.65 -6.28 8.79
C ASP A 132 6.58 -5.20 8.53
N GLU A 133 6.90 -3.93 8.80
CA GLU A 133 6.02 -2.78 8.54
C GLU A 133 5.77 -2.57 7.03
N ALA A 134 6.82 -2.67 6.22
CA ALA A 134 6.73 -2.58 4.76
C ALA A 134 5.89 -3.72 4.17
N ALA A 135 6.09 -4.96 4.63
CA ALA A 135 5.31 -6.11 4.18
C ALA A 135 3.82 -5.95 4.48
N PHE A 136 3.48 -5.45 5.66
CA PHE A 136 2.09 -5.14 6.03
C PHE A 136 1.49 -4.08 5.08
N TYR A 137 2.21 -2.97 4.85
CA TYR A 137 1.79 -1.88 3.96
C TYR A 137 1.60 -2.35 2.50
N ILE A 138 2.54 -3.17 1.99
CA ILE A 138 2.50 -3.72 0.63
C ILE A 138 1.33 -4.71 0.49
N LYS A 139 1.13 -5.60 1.48
CA LYS A 139 0.00 -6.56 1.50
C LYS A 139 -1.34 -5.84 1.53
N ASP A 140 -1.47 -4.79 2.33
CA ASP A 140 -2.71 -3.99 2.38
C ASP A 140 -3.00 -3.29 1.04
N LYS A 141 -1.97 -2.75 0.37
CA LYS A 141 -2.10 -2.16 -0.97
C LYS A 141 -2.39 -3.19 -2.06
N ALA A 142 -1.86 -4.39 -1.92
CA ALA A 142 -1.96 -5.46 -2.91
C ALA A 142 -3.22 -6.31 -2.77
N LYS A 143 -4.15 -5.96 -1.88
CA LYS A 143 -5.38 -6.72 -1.68
C LYS A 143 -6.35 -6.53 -2.85
N PHE A 144 -6.55 -7.60 -3.61
CA PHE A 144 -7.51 -7.65 -4.72
C PHE A 144 -8.61 -8.66 -4.43
N ILE A 145 -9.81 -8.35 -4.88
CA ILE A 145 -10.92 -9.30 -4.91
C ILE A 145 -11.25 -9.67 -6.35
N ARG A 146 -11.65 -10.93 -6.54
CA ARG A 146 -12.14 -11.41 -7.83
C ARG A 146 -13.67 -11.43 -7.80
N ILE A 147 -14.29 -10.74 -8.75
CA ILE A 147 -15.75 -10.75 -8.94
C ILE A 147 -16.09 -11.20 -10.36
N VAL A 148 -17.35 -11.59 -10.58
CA VAL A 148 -17.87 -11.89 -11.92
C VAL A 148 -18.80 -10.77 -12.33
N CYS A 149 -18.45 -10.05 -13.39
CA CYS A 149 -19.23 -8.98 -13.99
C CYS A 149 -19.45 -9.33 -15.47
N ASP A 150 -20.70 -9.32 -15.94
CA ASP A 150 -21.05 -9.65 -17.33
C ASP A 150 -20.42 -10.96 -17.85
N ARG A 151 -20.43 -12.00 -17.03
CA ARG A 151 -19.83 -13.33 -17.30
C ARG A 151 -18.29 -13.31 -17.44
N LYS A 152 -17.63 -12.19 -17.13
CA LYS A 152 -16.17 -12.07 -17.13
C LYS A 152 -15.66 -11.98 -15.70
N SER A 153 -14.53 -12.61 -15.44
CA SER A 153 -13.81 -12.45 -14.17
C SER A 153 -13.06 -11.14 -14.19
N VAL A 154 -13.31 -10.29 -13.17
CA VAL A 154 -12.63 -8.99 -13.00
C VAL A 154 -11.94 -8.98 -11.64
N MET A 155 -10.70 -8.50 -11.62
CA MET A 155 -9.95 -8.24 -10.39
C MET A 155 -10.08 -6.77 -10.03
N ILE A 156 -10.51 -6.47 -8.80
CA ILE A 156 -10.66 -5.11 -8.28
C ILE A 156 -9.76 -4.95 -7.07
N SER A 157 -8.96 -3.88 -7.05
CA SER A 157 -8.22 -3.51 -5.84
C SER A 157 -9.20 -3.11 -4.73
N VAL A 158 -9.08 -3.74 -3.58
CA VAL A 158 -9.95 -3.46 -2.41
C VAL A 158 -9.81 -1.99 -2.01
N LYS A 159 -8.61 -1.43 -2.16
CA LYS A 159 -8.31 -0.02 -1.87
C LYS A 159 -9.07 0.94 -2.79
N GLU A 160 -9.32 0.56 -4.04
CA GLU A 160 -10.03 1.43 -5.00
C GLU A 160 -11.55 1.44 -4.83
N ILE A 161 -12.10 0.52 -4.03
CA ILE A 161 -13.55 0.44 -3.79
C ILE A 161 -13.97 1.60 -2.89
N MET A 162 -14.91 2.43 -3.39
CA MET A 162 -15.46 3.56 -2.65
C MET A 162 -16.76 3.23 -1.95
N SER A 163 -17.70 2.59 -2.67
CA SER A 163 -19.01 2.25 -2.15
C SER A 163 -19.52 0.94 -2.73
N ILE A 164 -20.34 0.25 -1.97
CA ILE A 164 -21.04 -0.97 -2.36
C ILE A 164 -22.51 -0.78 -2.05
N GLU A 165 -23.34 -0.92 -3.06
CA GLU A 165 -24.79 -0.76 -2.96
C GLU A 165 -25.51 -2.05 -3.37
N SER A 166 -26.47 -2.48 -2.55
CA SER A 166 -27.28 -3.65 -2.84
C SER A 166 -28.43 -3.28 -3.76
N ASP A 167 -28.59 -4.03 -4.86
CA ASP A 167 -29.66 -3.92 -5.82
C ASP A 167 -30.25 -5.32 -6.07
N ALA A 168 -31.31 -5.65 -5.34
CA ALA A 168 -31.94 -6.97 -5.35
C ALA A 168 -30.94 -8.12 -5.06
N HIS A 169 -30.59 -8.90 -6.08
CA HIS A 169 -29.62 -10.01 -6.01
C HIS A 169 -28.20 -9.62 -6.47
N TYR A 170 -27.97 -8.34 -6.71
CA TYR A 170 -26.70 -7.81 -7.20
C TYR A 170 -26.12 -6.81 -6.23
N LEU A 171 -24.80 -6.64 -6.32
CA LEU A 171 -24.08 -5.51 -5.74
C LEU A 171 -23.58 -4.63 -6.87
N ASN A 172 -23.72 -3.31 -6.70
CA ASN A 172 -23.06 -2.28 -7.48
C ASN A 172 -21.83 -1.82 -6.69
N ILE A 173 -20.63 -2.08 -7.19
CA ILE A 173 -19.36 -1.76 -6.56
C ILE A 173 -18.75 -0.59 -7.31
N SER A 174 -18.74 0.59 -6.71
CA SER A 174 -18.19 1.81 -7.29
C SER A 174 -16.74 2.00 -6.87
N VAL A 175 -15.88 2.32 -7.83
CA VAL A 175 -14.43 2.51 -7.61
C VAL A 175 -13.99 3.94 -7.93
N VAL A 176 -12.81 4.32 -7.46
CA VAL A 176 -12.24 5.68 -7.59
C VAL A 176 -12.12 6.17 -9.03
N SER A 177 -11.96 5.28 -10.00
CA SER A 177 -11.93 5.63 -11.43
C SER A 177 -13.28 6.10 -11.98
N GLY A 178 -14.36 6.08 -11.17
CA GLY A 178 -15.73 6.39 -11.57
C GLY A 178 -16.46 5.20 -12.21
N MET A 179 -15.83 4.05 -12.36
CA MET A 179 -16.49 2.84 -12.85
C MET A 179 -17.33 2.20 -11.76
N THR A 180 -18.41 1.52 -12.18
CA THR A 180 -19.24 0.71 -11.30
C THR A 180 -19.34 -0.70 -11.86
N TYR A 181 -19.01 -1.69 -11.05
CA TYR A 181 -19.10 -3.11 -11.39
C TYR A 181 -20.37 -3.70 -10.78
N ARG A 182 -21.20 -4.34 -11.62
CA ARG A 182 -22.38 -5.03 -11.16
C ARG A 182 -22.14 -6.53 -11.10
N THR A 183 -22.20 -7.10 -9.90
CA THR A 183 -21.93 -8.52 -9.67
C THR A 183 -23.06 -9.19 -8.90
N ARG A 184 -23.34 -10.47 -9.20
CA ARG A 184 -24.33 -11.27 -8.46
C ARG A 184 -23.67 -11.82 -7.20
N MET A 185 -23.89 -11.12 -6.09
CA MET A 185 -23.28 -11.42 -4.80
C MET A 185 -24.11 -10.77 -3.70
N THR A 186 -24.10 -11.33 -2.51
CA THR A 186 -24.68 -10.72 -1.31
C THR A 186 -23.65 -9.83 -0.61
N MET A 187 -24.13 -8.88 0.21
CA MET A 187 -23.27 -8.02 1.01
C MET A 187 -22.37 -8.83 1.99
N ASN A 188 -22.93 -9.92 2.56
CA ASN A 188 -22.17 -10.78 3.45
C ASN A 188 -21.04 -11.53 2.73
N GLU A 189 -21.28 -11.98 1.51
CA GLU A 189 -20.23 -12.61 0.68
C GLU A 189 -19.14 -11.60 0.35
N PHE A 190 -19.50 -10.37 -0.01
CA PHE A 190 -18.54 -9.30 -0.25
C PHE A 190 -17.67 -9.03 0.99
N LEU A 191 -18.28 -8.85 2.15
CA LEU A 191 -17.54 -8.59 3.40
C LEU A 191 -16.59 -9.74 3.75
N LYS A 192 -17.02 -11.00 3.56
CA LYS A 192 -16.12 -12.16 3.73
C LYS A 192 -14.98 -12.17 2.71
N LEU A 193 -15.26 -11.82 1.46
CA LEU A 193 -14.25 -11.77 0.39
C LEU A 193 -13.17 -10.72 0.67
N THR A 194 -13.52 -9.67 1.41
CA THR A 194 -12.59 -8.64 1.87
C THR A 194 -12.03 -8.91 3.28
N ASP A 195 -12.20 -10.14 3.84
CA ASP A 195 -11.79 -10.52 5.21
C ASP A 195 -12.40 -9.64 6.30
N ASN A 196 -13.62 -9.13 6.09
CA ASN A 196 -14.28 -8.18 6.98
C ASN A 196 -13.43 -6.93 7.27
N ASP A 197 -12.76 -6.43 6.26
CA ASP A 197 -11.87 -5.28 6.34
C ASP A 197 -12.57 -4.09 7.01
N GLU A 198 -11.98 -3.57 8.09
CA GLU A 198 -12.58 -2.53 8.94
C GLU A 198 -12.87 -1.21 8.21
N ARG A 199 -12.24 -0.97 7.06
CA ARG A 199 -12.51 0.21 6.22
C ARG A 199 -13.93 0.19 5.65
N PHE A 200 -14.54 -0.98 5.48
CA PHE A 200 -15.90 -1.11 4.96
C PHE A 200 -16.93 -0.97 6.07
N ILE A 201 -17.59 0.18 6.10
CA ILE A 201 -18.56 0.55 7.14
C ILE A 201 -19.98 0.45 6.56
N PRO A 202 -20.83 -0.48 7.06
CA PRO A 202 -22.26 -0.49 6.75
C PRO A 202 -22.92 0.79 7.31
N VAL A 203 -23.52 1.58 6.41
CA VAL A 203 -24.18 2.85 6.79
C VAL A 203 -25.69 2.73 6.79
N ASN A 204 -26.23 1.79 6.01
CA ASN A 204 -27.66 1.40 6.06
C ASN A 204 -27.82 -0.05 5.58
N ARG A 205 -29.09 -0.53 5.43
CA ARG A 205 -29.38 -1.93 5.11
C ARG A 205 -28.79 -2.42 3.79
N GLY A 206 -28.59 -1.53 2.83
CA GLY A 206 -28.13 -1.89 1.48
C GLY A 206 -26.83 -1.17 1.05
N VAL A 207 -26.19 -0.41 1.93
CA VAL A 207 -25.01 0.40 1.56
C VAL A 207 -23.86 0.18 2.55
N VAL A 208 -22.72 -0.12 2.00
CA VAL A 208 -21.43 -0.18 2.69
C VAL A 208 -20.48 0.85 2.03
N LEU A 209 -19.84 1.67 2.84
CA LEU A 209 -18.92 2.71 2.37
C LEU A 209 -17.49 2.41 2.85
N ASN A 210 -16.53 2.72 2.02
CA ASN A 210 -15.12 2.69 2.40
C ASN A 210 -14.78 3.98 3.15
N ALA A 211 -14.37 3.86 4.40
CA ALA A 211 -14.03 4.97 5.28
C ALA A 211 -12.88 5.84 4.76
N ASP A 212 -11.99 5.29 3.92
CA ASP A 212 -10.91 6.04 3.27
C ASP A 212 -11.41 7.18 2.38
N TYR A 213 -12.64 7.07 1.87
CA TYR A 213 -13.26 8.02 0.93
C TYR A 213 -14.41 8.81 1.54
N ILE A 214 -14.69 8.64 2.83
CA ILE A 214 -15.69 9.45 3.53
C ILE A 214 -15.06 10.82 3.85
N GLU A 215 -15.63 11.88 3.30
CA GLU A 215 -15.19 13.26 3.59
C GLU A 215 -15.74 13.73 4.93
N ARG A 216 -17.06 13.61 5.13
CA ARG A 216 -17.74 14.01 6.37
C ARG A 216 -19.13 13.37 6.52
N ILE A 217 -19.64 13.42 7.73
CA ILE A 217 -21.02 13.05 8.04
C ILE A 217 -21.77 14.35 8.41
N ASP A 218 -22.84 14.64 7.68
CA ASP A 218 -23.68 15.83 7.87
C ASP A 218 -25.14 15.41 8.12
N GLY A 219 -25.62 15.61 9.32
CA GLY A 219 -26.95 15.17 9.71
C GLY A 219 -27.13 13.65 9.57
N ALA A 220 -28.02 13.24 8.68
CA ALA A 220 -28.28 11.84 8.34
C ALA A 220 -27.65 11.44 6.99
N LEU A 221 -26.68 12.20 6.51
CA LEU A 221 -25.99 11.95 5.24
C LEU A 221 -24.50 11.69 5.48
N CYS A 222 -23.97 10.68 4.81
CA CYS A 222 -22.55 10.45 4.64
C CYS A 222 -22.13 11.00 3.27
N ILE A 223 -21.15 11.90 3.25
CA ILE A 223 -20.67 12.59 2.05
C ILE A 223 -19.31 12.02 1.71
N MET A 224 -19.18 11.51 0.49
CA MET A 224 -17.95 10.96 -0.04
C MET A 224 -17.08 12.07 -0.66
N GLY A 225 -15.78 11.87 -0.74
CA GLY A 225 -14.83 12.82 -1.33
C GLY A 225 -15.10 13.18 -2.81
N ASN A 226 -15.86 12.37 -3.53
CA ASN A 226 -16.34 12.66 -4.89
C ASN A 226 -17.70 13.41 -4.92
N GLY A 227 -18.22 13.81 -3.76
CA GLY A 227 -19.49 14.52 -3.60
C GLY A 227 -20.73 13.62 -3.56
N THR A 228 -20.61 12.31 -3.74
CA THR A 228 -21.74 11.38 -3.62
C THR A 228 -22.26 11.35 -2.19
N ARG A 229 -23.59 11.28 -2.02
CA ARG A 229 -24.25 11.35 -0.72
C ARG A 229 -25.06 10.08 -0.46
N PHE A 230 -24.85 9.49 0.73
CA PHE A 230 -25.57 8.30 1.17
C PHE A 230 -26.32 8.57 2.47
N SER A 231 -27.57 8.12 2.55
CA SER A 231 -28.33 8.20 3.79
C SER A 231 -27.80 7.18 4.80
N ILE A 232 -27.67 7.60 6.06
CA ILE A 232 -27.29 6.74 7.17
C ILE A 232 -28.51 6.47 8.07
N LYS A 233 -28.50 5.32 8.75
CA LYS A 233 -29.52 5.04 9.76
C LYS A 233 -29.35 6.00 10.95
N VAL A 234 -30.34 6.85 11.20
CA VAL A 234 -30.30 7.84 12.29
C VAL A 234 -30.02 7.19 13.64
N ARG A 235 -30.56 6.00 13.90
CA ARG A 235 -30.36 5.27 15.17
C ARG A 235 -28.92 4.73 15.33
N GLU A 236 -28.18 4.57 14.25
CA GLU A 236 -26.80 4.05 14.24
C GLU A 236 -25.77 5.17 13.98
N LYS A 237 -26.21 6.43 13.84
CA LYS A 237 -25.37 7.58 13.49
C LYS A 237 -24.12 7.68 14.36
N SER A 238 -24.28 7.67 15.68
CA SER A 238 -23.16 7.79 16.62
C SER A 238 -22.15 6.64 16.52
N ILE A 239 -22.63 5.43 16.20
CA ILE A 239 -21.79 4.24 16.01
C ILE A 239 -21.01 4.38 14.69
N ILE A 240 -21.66 4.83 13.62
CA ILE A 240 -21.04 5.05 12.31
C ILE A 240 -19.97 6.15 12.42
N GLU A 241 -20.30 7.29 13.04
CA GLU A 241 -19.36 8.39 13.28
C GLU A 241 -18.14 7.95 14.08
N LYS A 242 -18.35 7.13 15.12
CA LYS A 242 -17.26 6.56 15.90
C LYS A 242 -16.37 5.68 15.04
N ARG A 243 -16.93 4.75 14.27
CA ARG A 243 -16.16 3.83 13.38
C ARG A 243 -15.34 4.61 12.35
N VAL A 244 -15.95 5.63 11.70
CA VAL A 244 -15.24 6.48 10.72
C VAL A 244 -14.09 7.21 11.41
N ARG A 245 -14.32 7.81 12.58
CA ARG A 245 -13.30 8.51 13.35
C ARG A 245 -12.18 7.58 13.80
N ASP A 246 -12.51 6.40 14.34
CA ASP A 246 -11.52 5.43 14.82
C ASP A 246 -10.63 4.97 13.65
N HIS A 247 -11.23 4.72 12.46
CA HIS A 247 -10.50 4.39 11.25
C HIS A 247 -9.57 5.54 10.80
N MET A 248 -10.06 6.79 10.78
CA MET A 248 -9.25 7.95 10.44
C MET A 248 -8.07 8.14 11.41
N PHE A 249 -8.31 7.96 12.73
CA PHE A 249 -7.23 8.03 13.72
C PHE A 249 -6.20 6.91 13.57
N LYS A 250 -6.65 5.69 13.26
CA LYS A 250 -5.75 4.57 12.98
C LYS A 250 -4.87 4.90 11.77
N LYS A 251 -5.45 5.36 10.69
CA LYS A 251 -4.75 5.77 9.47
C LYS A 251 -3.78 6.94 9.70
N LEU A 252 -4.14 7.93 10.50
CA LEU A 252 -3.25 9.02 10.86
C LEU A 252 -2.06 8.54 11.68
N ARG A 253 -2.25 7.60 12.61
CA ARG A 253 -1.14 6.98 13.36
C ARG A 253 -0.24 6.17 12.44
N GLU A 254 -0.80 5.39 11.53
CA GLU A 254 -0.05 4.64 10.53
C GLU A 254 0.73 5.57 9.58
N ASN A 255 0.18 6.76 9.26
CA ASN A 255 0.85 7.78 8.46
C ASN A 255 1.78 8.71 9.25
N GLN A 256 1.72 8.77 10.59
CA GLN A 256 2.64 9.56 11.43
C GLN A 256 3.98 8.88 11.68
N TRP A 257 4.15 7.64 11.24
CA TRP A 257 5.42 6.91 11.24
C TRP A 257 6.08 6.90 9.84
N ILE A 258 5.57 7.73 8.93
CA ILE A 258 6.14 7.97 7.60
C ILE A 258 6.79 9.35 7.59
#